data_55342f9a40c0a83407b5f4637c9cdafb
#
_entry.id   55342f9a40c0a83407b5f4637c9cdafb
#
_cell.length_a   1.000
_cell.length_b   1.000
_cell.length_c   1.000
_cell.angle_alpha   90.00
_cell.angle_beta   90.00
_cell.angle_gamma   90.00
#
_symmetry.space_group_name_H-M   'P 1'
#
loop_
_entity.id
_entity.type
_entity.pdbx_description
1 polymer ?
#
loop_
_entity_poly.entity_id
_entity_poly.type
_entity_poly.pdbx_seq_one_letter_code
_entity_poly.pdbx_strand_id
1 'polypeptide(L)'
;CYVSFKAYDPSCSRMRLKKIMLGHIKGKRNQRIYGEALIKRLTQKLLEGWNPWIEESRPEEYALFDDVCGKYNTYLSKMTKEGGITAGTKSNYEHKLAFMRKWIDKSQHITYIYQFNKKLISDFLDYILIDRNNNLRTKNNYIGWLKSFSSYLIARGYLTSNPTSGLNTSTKLGPKNRDVIPNDVLIEIKSYLDKENKHYLLACYMIHYLFVRPGEMCFLKIKDLSEDKRTLTLSGSHTKNGHDAVITIPNHVIDLMRELEI
;
A
#
# COMPACT_ATOMS: atom_id res chain seq x y z
N CYS A 1 -16.94 -39.62 30.59
CA CYS A 1 -16.55 -38.27 31.02
C CYS A 1 -15.88 -37.54 29.86
N TYR A 2 -16.20 -36.27 29.66
CA TYR A 2 -15.61 -35.40 28.61
C TYR A 2 -15.57 -33.95 29.06
N VAL A 3 -14.68 -33.17 28.46
CA VAL A 3 -14.71 -31.69 28.50
C VAL A 3 -15.26 -31.21 27.18
N SER A 4 -16.17 -30.24 27.22
CA SER A 4 -16.71 -29.63 26.01
C SER A 4 -16.70 -28.12 26.09
N PHE A 5 -16.47 -27.50 24.96
CA PHE A 5 -16.51 -26.04 24.79
C PHE A 5 -16.97 -25.68 23.39
N LYS A 6 -17.46 -24.45 23.20
CA LYS A 6 -17.82 -23.93 21.89
C LYS A 6 -16.71 -22.98 21.42
N ALA A 7 -16.31 -23.13 20.18
CA ALA A 7 -15.43 -22.21 19.50
C ALA A 7 -16.01 -21.88 18.12
N TYR A 8 -15.71 -20.68 17.63
CA TYR A 8 -16.14 -20.26 16.31
C TYR A 8 -15.39 -21.05 15.24
N ASP A 9 -16.16 -21.72 14.36
CA ASP A 9 -15.59 -22.43 13.20
C ASP A 9 -15.72 -21.54 11.96
N PRO A 10 -14.61 -21.02 11.47
CA PRO A 10 -14.62 -20.11 10.32
C PRO A 10 -15.07 -20.80 9.03
N SER A 11 -14.84 -22.10 8.89
CA SER A 11 -15.20 -22.84 7.68
C SER A 11 -16.70 -22.87 7.42
N CYS A 12 -17.50 -22.80 8.49
CA CYS A 12 -18.95 -22.76 8.39
C CYS A 12 -19.60 -21.53 9.06
N SER A 13 -18.78 -20.54 9.43
CA SER A 13 -19.19 -19.25 10.02
C SER A 13 -20.15 -19.36 11.21
N ARG A 14 -19.94 -20.36 12.08
CA ARG A 14 -20.80 -20.61 13.25
C ARG A 14 -20.02 -21.15 14.45
N MET A 15 -20.61 -21.01 15.66
CA MET A 15 -20.09 -21.64 16.87
C MET A 15 -20.33 -23.14 16.81
N ARG A 16 -19.26 -23.93 16.87
CA ARG A 16 -19.33 -25.41 16.96
C ARG A 16 -18.87 -25.93 18.29
N LEU A 17 -19.44 -27.05 18.70
CA LEU A 17 -19.12 -27.77 19.94
C LEU A 17 -17.93 -28.71 19.69
N LYS A 18 -16.82 -28.52 20.40
CA LYS A 18 -15.71 -29.50 20.47
C LYS A 18 -15.84 -30.29 21.77
N LYS A 19 -15.67 -31.62 21.68
CA LYS A 19 -15.67 -32.52 22.83
C LYS A 19 -14.32 -33.22 22.91
N ILE A 20 -13.72 -33.25 24.09
CA ILE A 20 -12.48 -33.96 24.37
C ILE A 20 -12.80 -35.09 25.36
N MET A 21 -12.70 -36.31 24.89
CA MET A 21 -13.01 -37.50 25.70
C MET A 21 -11.93 -37.76 26.72
N LEU A 22 -12.31 -38.05 27.96
CA LEU A 22 -11.40 -38.39 29.08
C LEU A 22 -11.42 -39.89 29.42
N GLY A 23 -11.98 -40.72 28.55
CA GLY A 23 -12.13 -42.16 28.76
C GLY A 23 -10.80 -42.93 28.88
N HIS A 24 -9.69 -42.37 28.39
CA HIS A 24 -8.35 -42.92 28.50
C HIS A 24 -7.75 -42.80 29.91
N ILE A 25 -8.35 -42.01 30.80
CA ILE A 25 -7.91 -41.78 32.17
C ILE A 25 -8.68 -42.72 33.09
N LYS A 26 -7.96 -43.58 33.78
CA LYS A 26 -8.55 -44.55 34.75
C LYS A 26 -8.93 -43.83 36.06
N GLY A 27 -10.18 -44.10 36.52
CA GLY A 27 -10.72 -43.59 37.78
C GLY A 27 -11.41 -42.24 37.70
N LYS A 28 -12.66 -42.16 38.22
CA LYS A 28 -13.49 -40.95 38.19
C LYS A 28 -12.84 -39.74 38.86
N ARG A 29 -12.07 -39.93 39.94
CA ARG A 29 -11.36 -38.88 40.65
C ARG A 29 -10.27 -38.25 39.75
N ASN A 30 -9.48 -39.12 39.09
CA ASN A 30 -8.41 -38.67 38.19
C ASN A 30 -8.97 -37.96 36.94
N GLN A 31 -10.07 -38.47 36.39
CA GLN A 31 -10.79 -37.83 35.28
C GLN A 31 -11.24 -36.40 35.63
N ARG A 32 -11.72 -36.21 36.89
CA ARG A 32 -12.15 -34.89 37.36
C ARG A 32 -10.95 -33.94 37.50
N ILE A 33 -9.90 -34.34 38.20
CA ILE A 33 -8.69 -33.51 38.38
C ILE A 33 -8.09 -33.13 37.04
N TYR A 34 -7.94 -34.08 36.13
CA TYR A 34 -7.42 -33.82 34.79
C TYR A 34 -8.35 -32.91 33.98
N GLY A 35 -9.66 -33.12 34.06
CA GLY A 35 -10.65 -32.31 33.40
C GLY A 35 -10.60 -30.84 33.85
N GLU A 36 -10.49 -30.58 35.15
CA GLU A 36 -10.37 -29.22 35.69
C GLU A 36 -9.08 -28.54 35.21
N ALA A 37 -7.95 -29.25 35.21
CA ALA A 37 -6.68 -28.76 34.70
C ALA A 37 -6.74 -28.48 33.17
N LEU A 38 -7.43 -29.36 32.43
CA LEU A 38 -7.63 -29.19 30.99
C LEU A 38 -8.52 -28.00 30.68
N ILE A 39 -9.60 -27.79 31.42
CA ILE A 39 -10.47 -26.64 31.27
C ILE A 39 -9.68 -25.35 31.45
N LYS A 40 -8.89 -25.24 32.54
CA LYS A 40 -8.07 -24.05 32.82
C LYS A 40 -7.09 -23.76 31.67
N ARG A 41 -6.41 -24.80 31.16
CA ARG A 41 -5.47 -24.65 30.04
C ARG A 41 -6.15 -24.26 28.72
N LEU A 42 -7.33 -24.84 28.42
CA LEU A 42 -8.08 -24.53 27.21
C LEU A 42 -8.66 -23.13 27.28
N THR A 43 -9.15 -22.69 28.44
CA THR A 43 -9.62 -21.32 28.64
C THR A 43 -8.51 -20.32 28.37
N GLN A 44 -7.31 -20.55 28.90
CA GLN A 44 -6.16 -19.69 28.65
C GLN A 44 -5.78 -19.66 27.18
N LYS A 45 -5.67 -20.82 26.52
CA LYS A 45 -5.38 -20.90 25.07
C LYS A 45 -6.42 -20.17 24.22
N LEU A 46 -7.71 -20.30 24.56
CA LEU A 46 -8.81 -19.60 23.85
C LEU A 46 -8.71 -18.08 24.04
N LEU A 47 -8.33 -17.61 25.23
CA LEU A 47 -8.09 -16.18 25.49
C LEU A 47 -6.84 -15.66 24.73
N GLU A 48 -5.84 -16.48 24.51
CA GLU A 48 -4.66 -16.20 23.69
C GLU A 48 -4.94 -16.27 22.18
N GLY A 49 -6.19 -16.53 21.77
CA GLY A 49 -6.60 -16.57 20.36
C GLY A 49 -6.48 -17.93 19.68
N TRP A 50 -6.13 -19.00 20.43
CA TRP A 50 -6.13 -20.34 19.86
C TRP A 50 -7.54 -20.79 19.48
N ASN A 51 -7.69 -21.43 18.33
CA ASN A 51 -8.96 -21.95 17.83
C ASN A 51 -8.79 -23.42 17.41
N PRO A 52 -9.59 -24.36 17.97
CA PRO A 52 -9.43 -25.80 17.74
C PRO A 52 -9.77 -26.26 16.32
N TRP A 53 -10.43 -25.40 15.53
CA TRP A 53 -10.79 -25.71 14.14
C TRP A 53 -9.72 -25.25 13.14
N ILE A 54 -8.80 -24.39 13.58
CA ILE A 54 -7.73 -23.83 12.76
C ILE A 54 -6.59 -24.82 12.55
N GLU A 55 -6.26 -25.64 13.56
CA GLU A 55 -5.20 -26.65 13.48
C GLU A 55 -5.54 -27.82 12.50
N GLU A 56 -6.82 -28.00 12.16
CA GLU A 56 -7.30 -29.02 11.22
C GLU A 56 -7.45 -28.51 9.77
N SER A 57 -7.42 -27.19 9.57
CA SER A 57 -7.53 -26.53 8.26
C SER A 57 -6.39 -25.53 8.10
N ARG A 58 -5.84 -25.37 6.96
CA ARG A 58 -4.74 -24.51 6.52
C ARG A 58 -4.35 -23.41 7.51
N PRO A 59 -3.29 -23.58 8.31
CA PRO A 59 -2.92 -22.65 9.39
C PRO A 59 -2.62 -21.23 8.86
N GLU A 60 -2.21 -21.10 7.61
CA GLU A 60 -1.87 -19.83 6.98
C GLU A 60 -3.08 -18.89 6.79
N GLU A 61 -4.28 -19.43 6.53
CA GLU A 61 -5.52 -18.65 6.38
C GLU A 61 -5.97 -18.00 7.68
N TYR A 62 -5.50 -18.53 8.80
CA TYR A 62 -5.83 -18.06 10.16
C TYR A 62 -4.68 -17.29 10.81
N ALA A 63 -3.69 -16.91 10.04
CA ALA A 63 -2.69 -15.97 10.52
C ALA A 63 -3.37 -14.65 10.93
N LEU A 64 -2.85 -14.01 11.96
CA LEU A 64 -3.36 -12.71 12.40
C LEU A 64 -3.14 -11.69 11.29
N PHE A 65 -4.18 -10.91 10.98
CA PHE A 65 -4.15 -9.91 9.92
C PHE A 65 -3.00 -8.92 10.13
N ASP A 66 -2.78 -8.47 11.36
CA ASP A 66 -1.71 -7.54 11.70
C ASP A 66 -0.31 -8.10 11.50
N ASP A 67 -0.09 -9.37 11.83
CA ASP A 67 1.18 -10.05 11.62
C ASP A 67 1.49 -10.17 10.12
N VAL A 68 0.48 -10.51 9.32
CA VAL A 68 0.61 -10.60 7.87
C VAL A 68 0.90 -9.22 7.25
N CYS A 69 0.26 -8.16 7.74
CA CYS A 69 0.58 -6.77 7.36
C CYS A 69 2.02 -6.40 7.70
N GLY A 70 2.52 -6.80 8.87
CA GLY A 70 3.92 -6.61 9.27
C GLY A 70 4.89 -7.33 8.33
N LYS A 71 4.61 -8.59 7.99
CA LYS A 71 5.39 -9.38 7.03
C LYS A 71 5.36 -8.77 5.63
N TYR A 72 4.23 -8.20 5.20
CA TYR A 72 4.14 -7.49 3.93
C TYR A 72 5.02 -6.24 3.89
N ASN A 73 5.06 -5.43 4.94
CA ASN A 73 5.95 -4.27 5.04
C ASN A 73 7.44 -4.69 5.00
N THR A 74 7.80 -5.77 5.68
CA THR A 74 9.15 -6.36 5.60
C THR A 74 9.48 -6.80 4.18
N TYR A 75 8.53 -7.44 3.50
CA TYR A 75 8.68 -7.84 2.09
C TYR A 75 8.88 -6.63 1.17
N LEU A 76 8.08 -5.56 1.31
CA LEU A 76 8.23 -4.34 0.52
C LEU A 76 9.61 -3.70 0.74
N SER A 77 10.10 -3.71 1.99
CA SER A 77 11.43 -3.19 2.32
C SER A 77 12.55 -3.99 1.63
N LYS A 78 12.44 -5.33 1.61
CA LYS A 78 13.39 -6.19 0.91
C LYS A 78 13.33 -5.97 -0.60
N MET A 79 12.12 -5.91 -1.19
CA MET A 79 11.92 -5.65 -2.60
C MET A 79 12.52 -4.31 -3.03
N THR A 80 12.41 -3.29 -2.20
CA THR A 80 13.03 -1.98 -2.47
C THR A 80 14.55 -2.06 -2.44
N LYS A 81 15.12 -2.77 -1.47
CA LYS A 81 16.58 -2.95 -1.34
C LYS A 81 17.18 -3.69 -2.54
N GLU A 82 16.45 -4.68 -3.07
CA GLU A 82 16.87 -5.46 -4.25
C GLU A 82 16.49 -4.79 -5.59
N GLY A 83 15.94 -3.58 -5.57
CA GLY A 83 15.57 -2.84 -6.79
C GLY A 83 14.29 -3.35 -7.49
N GLY A 84 13.54 -4.28 -6.90
CA GLY A 84 12.29 -4.80 -7.47
C GLY A 84 11.14 -3.79 -7.46
N ILE A 85 11.16 -2.83 -6.53
CA ILE A 85 10.24 -1.69 -6.49
C ILE A 85 11.00 -0.42 -6.07
N THR A 86 10.47 0.75 -6.49
CA THR A 86 11.06 2.03 -6.07
C THR A 86 10.67 2.38 -4.63
N ALA A 87 11.47 3.23 -3.97
CA ALA A 87 11.15 3.76 -2.64
C ALA A 87 9.79 4.48 -2.62
N GLY A 88 9.43 5.20 -3.68
CA GLY A 88 8.13 5.85 -3.83
C GLY A 88 6.97 4.85 -3.91
N THR A 89 7.15 3.72 -4.60
CA THR A 89 6.15 2.64 -4.66
C THR A 89 5.97 2.00 -3.29
N LYS A 90 7.06 1.69 -2.57
CA LYS A 90 7.02 1.18 -1.21
C LYS A 90 6.23 2.10 -0.29
N SER A 91 6.62 3.37 -0.21
CA SER A 91 5.96 4.38 0.63
C SER A 91 4.46 4.48 0.32
N ASN A 92 4.09 4.49 -0.97
CA ASN A 92 2.69 4.52 -1.39
C ASN A 92 1.90 3.28 -0.91
N TYR A 93 2.49 2.09 -0.98
CA TYR A 93 1.84 0.85 -0.55
C TYR A 93 1.72 0.78 0.98
N GLU A 94 2.73 1.20 1.71
CA GLU A 94 2.70 1.28 3.17
C GLU A 94 1.63 2.27 3.66
N HIS A 95 1.51 3.45 3.03
CA HIS A 95 0.46 4.42 3.36
C HIS A 95 -0.94 3.87 3.09
N LYS A 96 -1.15 3.18 1.97
CA LYS A 96 -2.46 2.57 1.66
C LYS A 96 -2.82 1.45 2.64
N LEU A 97 -1.84 0.62 3.01
CA LEU A 97 -2.03 -0.41 4.01
C LEU A 97 -2.37 0.18 5.38
N ALA A 98 -1.61 1.16 5.84
CA ALA A 98 -1.86 1.84 7.12
C ALA A 98 -3.23 2.53 7.13
N PHE A 99 -3.63 3.15 6.02
CA PHE A 99 -4.94 3.77 5.89
C PHE A 99 -6.08 2.73 5.95
N MET A 100 -5.93 1.60 5.27
CA MET A 100 -6.91 0.51 5.31
C MET A 100 -6.99 -0.11 6.70
N ARG A 101 -5.88 -0.36 7.39
CA ARG A 101 -5.85 -0.86 8.77
C ARG A 101 -6.61 0.07 9.71
N LYS A 102 -6.35 1.38 9.63
CA LYS A 102 -7.05 2.38 10.44
C LYS A 102 -8.57 2.40 10.19
N TRP A 103 -9.00 2.13 8.96
CA TRP A 103 -10.43 1.99 8.65
C TRP A 103 -11.00 0.69 9.21
N ILE A 104 -10.29 -0.42 9.07
CA ILE A 104 -10.67 -1.74 9.63
C ILE A 104 -10.85 -1.64 11.14
N ASP A 105 -9.89 -1.06 11.86
CA ASP A 105 -9.94 -0.91 13.32
C ASP A 105 -11.18 -0.13 13.79
N LYS A 106 -11.67 0.81 12.97
CA LYS A 106 -12.84 1.63 13.30
C LYS A 106 -14.17 1.00 12.96
N SER A 107 -14.23 0.18 11.92
CA SER A 107 -15.51 -0.20 11.29
C SER A 107 -15.77 -1.69 11.15
N GLN A 108 -14.76 -2.55 11.09
CA GLN A 108 -14.93 -3.95 10.67
C GLN A 108 -14.38 -5.00 11.63
N HIS A 109 -13.39 -4.68 12.46
CA HIS A 109 -12.77 -5.58 13.46
C HIS A 109 -12.43 -6.98 12.94
N ILE A 110 -11.57 -7.07 11.92
CA ILE A 110 -11.04 -8.35 11.47
C ILE A 110 -9.82 -8.75 12.31
N THR A 111 -9.73 -10.05 12.64
CA THR A 111 -8.63 -10.63 13.40
C THR A 111 -7.72 -11.47 12.52
N TYR A 112 -8.29 -12.25 11.62
CA TYR A 112 -7.58 -13.21 10.79
C TYR A 112 -7.57 -12.82 9.32
N ILE A 113 -6.53 -13.29 8.60
CA ILE A 113 -6.34 -12.92 7.20
C ILE A 113 -7.45 -13.45 6.26
N TYR A 114 -8.08 -14.60 6.55
CA TYR A 114 -9.20 -15.12 5.75
C TYR A 114 -10.40 -14.15 5.69
N GLN A 115 -10.52 -13.26 6.68
CA GLN A 115 -11.57 -12.22 6.72
C GLN A 115 -11.29 -11.10 5.69
N PHE A 116 -10.07 -11.05 5.13
CA PHE A 116 -9.74 -10.20 4.01
C PHE A 116 -10.36 -10.76 2.72
N ASN A 117 -11.65 -10.58 2.58
CA ASN A 117 -12.47 -11.14 1.53
C ASN A 117 -13.02 -10.06 0.58
N LYS A 118 -13.73 -10.49 -0.47
CA LYS A 118 -14.32 -9.60 -1.47
C LYS A 118 -15.27 -8.57 -0.87
N LYS A 119 -16.05 -8.97 0.16
CA LYS A 119 -16.98 -8.04 0.83
C LYS A 119 -16.24 -6.92 1.54
N LEU A 120 -15.24 -7.24 2.35
CA LEU A 120 -14.40 -6.24 3.04
C LEU A 120 -13.77 -5.25 2.05
N ILE A 121 -13.24 -5.77 0.94
CA ILE A 121 -12.63 -4.93 -0.11
C ILE A 121 -13.66 -4.01 -0.75
N SER A 122 -14.87 -4.51 -1.05
CA SER A 122 -15.94 -3.69 -1.61
C SER A 122 -16.36 -2.59 -0.66
N ASP A 123 -16.61 -2.92 0.62
CA ASP A 123 -16.97 -1.97 1.67
C ASP A 123 -15.89 -0.87 1.83
N PHE A 124 -14.61 -1.26 1.77
CA PHE A 124 -13.50 -0.30 1.83
C PHE A 124 -13.44 0.62 0.60
N LEU A 125 -13.69 0.09 -0.60
CA LEU A 125 -13.70 0.88 -1.83
C LEU A 125 -14.91 1.83 -1.89
N ASP A 126 -16.02 1.45 -1.30
CA ASP A 126 -17.19 2.31 -1.16
C ASP A 126 -16.95 3.39 -0.11
N TYR A 127 -16.31 3.08 1.01
CA TYR A 127 -15.84 4.08 1.97
C TYR A 127 -14.94 5.13 1.30
N ILE A 128 -13.99 4.70 0.44
CA ILE A 128 -13.11 5.64 -0.28
C ILE A 128 -13.92 6.55 -1.21
N LEU A 129 -14.84 5.98 -1.97
CA LEU A 129 -15.57 6.72 -2.99
C LEU A 129 -16.68 7.59 -2.40
N ILE A 130 -17.49 7.04 -1.48
CA ILE A 130 -18.71 7.66 -0.97
C ILE A 130 -18.38 8.49 0.29
N ASP A 131 -17.92 7.85 1.35
CA ASP A 131 -17.75 8.52 2.65
C ASP A 131 -16.61 9.55 2.64
N ARG A 132 -15.54 9.24 1.87
CA ARG A 132 -14.40 10.16 1.69
C ARG A 132 -14.55 11.09 0.50
N ASN A 133 -15.62 10.95 -0.27
CA ASN A 133 -15.89 11.75 -1.46
C ASN A 133 -14.70 11.86 -2.44
N ASN A 134 -13.95 10.75 -2.60
CA ASN A 134 -12.82 10.71 -3.52
C ASN A 134 -13.29 10.44 -4.95
N ASN A 135 -12.49 10.85 -5.92
CA ASN A 135 -12.77 10.58 -7.33
C ASN A 135 -12.48 9.11 -7.72
N LEU A 136 -13.03 8.70 -8.88
CA LEU A 136 -12.85 7.36 -9.43
C LEU A 136 -11.38 6.99 -9.68
N ARG A 137 -10.52 7.96 -9.97
CA ARG A 137 -9.08 7.74 -10.17
C ARG A 137 -8.42 7.30 -8.87
N THR A 138 -8.78 7.91 -7.75
CA THR A 138 -8.31 7.50 -6.42
C THR A 138 -8.78 6.09 -6.11
N LYS A 139 -10.07 5.76 -6.33
CA LYS A 139 -10.59 4.40 -6.17
C LYS A 139 -9.80 3.39 -7.02
N ASN A 140 -9.53 3.70 -8.29
CA ASN A 140 -8.74 2.84 -9.17
C ASN A 140 -7.30 2.61 -8.66
N ASN A 141 -6.68 3.64 -8.08
CA ASN A 141 -5.35 3.52 -7.47
C ASN A 141 -5.35 2.57 -6.26
N TYR A 142 -6.43 2.56 -5.47
CA TYR A 142 -6.57 1.58 -4.39
C TYR A 142 -6.83 0.17 -4.94
N ILE A 143 -7.65 0.01 -5.98
CA ILE A 143 -7.86 -1.29 -6.65
C ILE A 143 -6.53 -1.87 -7.14
N GLY A 144 -5.68 -1.06 -7.77
CA GLY A 144 -4.35 -1.49 -8.22
C GLY A 144 -3.46 -2.01 -7.07
N TRP A 145 -3.43 -1.29 -5.95
CA TRP A 145 -2.70 -1.73 -4.76
C TRP A 145 -3.32 -2.99 -4.14
N LEU A 146 -4.65 -3.06 -4.00
CA LEU A 146 -5.35 -4.24 -3.46
C LEU A 146 -5.07 -5.49 -4.29
N LYS A 147 -4.99 -5.38 -5.62
CA LYS A 147 -4.58 -6.48 -6.49
C LYS A 147 -3.16 -6.96 -6.18
N SER A 148 -2.21 -6.04 -5.99
CA SER A 148 -0.83 -6.36 -5.62
C SER A 148 -0.76 -7.03 -4.24
N PHE A 149 -1.46 -6.50 -3.24
CA PHE A 149 -1.52 -7.08 -1.90
C PHE A 149 -2.16 -8.48 -1.91
N SER A 150 -3.29 -8.66 -2.62
CA SER A 150 -3.94 -9.96 -2.77
C SER A 150 -3.03 -10.99 -3.45
N SER A 151 -2.28 -10.59 -4.47
CA SER A 151 -1.30 -11.47 -5.12
C SER A 151 -0.20 -11.92 -4.15
N TYR A 152 0.28 -11.00 -3.29
CA TYR A 152 1.22 -11.35 -2.22
C TYR A 152 0.63 -12.39 -1.25
N LEU A 153 -0.63 -12.22 -0.84
CA LEU A 153 -1.31 -13.13 0.09
C LEU A 153 -1.49 -14.53 -0.51
N ILE A 154 -1.90 -14.61 -1.77
CA ILE A 154 -2.10 -15.87 -2.48
C ILE A 154 -0.76 -16.60 -2.67
N ALA A 155 0.26 -15.90 -3.14
CA ALA A 155 1.58 -16.49 -3.38
C ALA A 155 2.21 -17.12 -2.12
N ARG A 156 1.73 -16.75 -0.93
CA ARG A 156 2.18 -17.29 0.37
C ARG A 156 1.18 -18.20 1.06
N GLY A 157 0.11 -18.57 0.38
CA GLY A 157 -0.91 -19.49 0.91
C GLY A 157 -1.83 -18.88 1.96
N TYR A 158 -1.76 -17.57 2.22
CA TYR A 158 -2.66 -16.89 3.16
C TYR A 158 -4.12 -16.85 2.66
N LEU A 159 -4.34 -16.90 1.36
CA LEU A 159 -5.65 -16.95 0.73
C LEU A 159 -5.65 -18.02 -0.37
N THR A 160 -6.77 -18.73 -0.52
CA THR A 160 -6.99 -19.74 -1.57
C THR A 160 -7.54 -19.16 -2.85
N SER A 161 -8.22 -18.02 -2.76
CA SER A 161 -8.83 -17.35 -3.90
C SER A 161 -8.52 -15.85 -3.88
N ASN A 162 -8.52 -15.25 -5.07
CA ASN A 162 -8.24 -13.83 -5.18
C ASN A 162 -9.48 -12.99 -4.84
N PRO A 163 -9.49 -12.28 -3.70
CA PRO A 163 -10.63 -11.48 -3.30
C PRO A 163 -10.85 -10.24 -4.19
N THR A 164 -9.85 -9.88 -5.01
CA THR A 164 -9.98 -8.79 -6.00
C THR A 164 -10.44 -9.28 -7.36
N SER A 165 -10.74 -10.58 -7.51
CA SER A 165 -11.26 -11.11 -8.76
C SER A 165 -12.58 -10.44 -9.14
N GLY A 166 -12.69 -10.00 -10.40
CA GLY A 166 -13.86 -9.28 -10.91
C GLY A 166 -13.94 -7.80 -10.49
N LEU A 167 -12.96 -7.26 -9.76
CA LEU A 167 -12.90 -5.82 -9.52
C LEU A 167 -12.35 -5.13 -10.78
N ASN A 168 -13.22 -4.39 -11.45
CA ASN A 168 -12.87 -3.60 -12.63
C ASN A 168 -12.53 -2.17 -12.23
N THR A 169 -11.48 -1.64 -12.84
CA THR A 169 -11.20 -0.20 -12.78
C THR A 169 -12.15 0.53 -13.71
N SER A 170 -12.70 1.66 -13.25
CA SER A 170 -13.52 2.51 -14.09
C SER A 170 -12.65 3.10 -15.21
N THR A 171 -12.98 2.80 -16.46
CA THR A 171 -12.26 3.29 -17.66
C THR A 171 -12.69 4.69 -18.08
N LYS A 172 -13.97 5.03 -17.89
CA LYS A 172 -14.52 6.35 -18.16
C LYS A 172 -14.23 7.28 -16.98
N LEU A 173 -12.98 7.72 -16.89
CA LEU A 173 -12.62 8.81 -15.99
C LEU A 173 -12.96 10.11 -16.74
N GLY A 174 -13.70 11.00 -16.10
CA GLY A 174 -14.00 12.32 -16.67
C GLY A 174 -12.73 13.05 -17.13
N PRO A 175 -12.82 13.98 -18.08
CA PRO A 175 -11.69 14.75 -18.53
C PRO A 175 -11.02 15.42 -17.34
N LYS A 176 -9.69 15.45 -17.36
CA LYS A 176 -8.96 16.34 -16.45
C LYS A 176 -9.21 17.76 -16.94
N ASN A 177 -10.02 18.51 -16.22
CA ASN A 177 -10.01 19.96 -16.41
C ASN A 177 -8.59 20.45 -16.10
N ARG A 178 -7.91 20.90 -17.13
CA ARG A 178 -6.64 21.59 -17.02
C ARG A 178 -6.91 22.98 -17.59
N ASP A 179 -7.13 23.90 -16.70
CA ASP A 179 -7.22 25.29 -17.10
C ASP A 179 -5.82 25.74 -17.54
N VAL A 180 -5.74 26.28 -18.72
CA VAL A 180 -4.51 26.87 -19.24
C VAL A 180 -4.37 28.24 -18.61
N ILE A 181 -3.22 28.52 -18.03
CA ILE A 181 -2.94 29.85 -17.47
C ILE A 181 -2.93 30.85 -18.62
N PRO A 182 -3.75 31.93 -18.57
CA PRO A 182 -3.76 32.97 -19.59
C PRO A 182 -2.39 33.61 -19.78
N ASN A 183 -2.09 34.07 -21.00
CA ASN A 183 -0.77 34.61 -21.34
C ASN A 183 -0.40 35.86 -20.55
N ASP A 184 -1.37 36.74 -20.30
CA ASP A 184 -1.23 37.94 -19.47
C ASP A 184 -0.78 37.60 -18.05
N VAL A 185 -1.42 36.59 -17.44
CA VAL A 185 -1.06 36.06 -16.11
C VAL A 185 0.33 35.40 -16.14
N LEU A 186 0.72 34.69 -17.20
CA LEU A 186 2.06 34.12 -17.36
C LEU A 186 3.13 35.21 -17.40
N ILE A 187 2.88 36.35 -18.11
CA ILE A 187 3.79 37.49 -18.19
C ILE A 187 3.96 38.12 -16.79
N GLU A 188 2.85 38.28 -16.06
CA GLU A 188 2.88 38.81 -14.70
C GLU A 188 3.67 37.93 -13.73
N ILE A 189 3.39 36.62 -13.73
CA ILE A 189 4.13 35.64 -12.92
C ILE A 189 5.62 35.67 -13.24
N LYS A 190 6.00 35.70 -14.53
CA LYS A 190 7.39 35.79 -14.96
C LYS A 190 8.05 37.06 -14.41
N SER A 191 7.43 38.22 -14.60
CA SER A 191 7.92 39.52 -14.15
C SER A 191 8.07 39.55 -12.62
N TYR A 192 7.14 38.97 -11.88
CA TYR A 192 7.22 38.85 -10.43
C TYR A 192 8.38 37.96 -9.98
N LEU A 193 8.52 36.75 -10.56
CA LEU A 193 9.55 35.79 -10.19
C LEU A 193 10.96 36.30 -10.59
N ASP A 194 11.06 37.02 -11.68
CA ASP A 194 12.33 37.62 -12.12
C ASP A 194 12.88 38.63 -11.11
N LYS A 195 12.01 39.32 -10.39
CA LYS A 195 12.39 40.26 -9.32
C LYS A 195 12.59 39.59 -7.96
N GLU A 196 11.70 38.70 -7.60
CA GLU A 196 11.61 38.17 -6.23
C GLU A 196 12.39 36.86 -6.04
N ASN A 197 12.42 35.97 -7.07
CA ASN A 197 13.05 34.65 -6.93
C ASN A 197 13.43 34.03 -8.28
N LYS A 198 14.56 34.42 -8.82
CA LYS A 198 15.10 33.92 -10.10
C LYS A 198 15.39 32.42 -10.08
N HIS A 199 15.78 31.84 -8.95
CA HIS A 199 15.97 30.38 -8.84
C HIS A 199 14.63 29.64 -9.06
N TYR A 200 13.54 30.15 -8.50
CA TYR A 200 12.23 29.56 -8.75
C TYR A 200 11.75 29.79 -10.20
N LEU A 201 12.07 30.92 -10.80
CA LEU A 201 11.85 31.16 -12.23
C LEU A 201 12.61 30.15 -13.09
N LEU A 202 13.87 29.87 -12.77
CA LEU A 202 14.66 28.83 -13.45
C LEU A 202 14.00 27.47 -13.33
N ALA A 203 13.53 27.09 -12.14
CA ALA A 203 12.81 25.84 -11.94
C ALA A 203 11.53 25.75 -12.80
N CYS A 204 10.78 26.86 -12.91
CA CYS A 204 9.62 26.95 -13.81
C CYS A 204 10.03 26.78 -15.28
N TYR A 205 11.14 27.38 -15.71
CA TYR A 205 11.66 27.23 -17.05
C TYR A 205 12.11 25.80 -17.34
N MET A 206 12.76 25.14 -16.41
CA MET A 206 13.15 23.74 -16.56
C MET A 206 11.94 22.81 -16.73
N ILE A 207 10.85 23.07 -16.02
CA ILE A 207 9.60 22.31 -16.20
C ILE A 207 8.97 22.62 -17.56
N HIS A 208 8.87 23.89 -17.92
CA HIS A 208 8.10 24.35 -19.09
C HIS A 208 8.84 24.09 -20.42
N TYR A 209 10.11 24.42 -20.49
CA TYR A 209 10.89 24.33 -21.72
C TYR A 209 11.68 23.03 -21.87
N LEU A 210 12.16 22.47 -20.76
CA LEU A 210 12.98 21.27 -20.78
C LEU A 210 12.18 20.00 -20.41
N PHE A 211 10.92 20.16 -20.00
CA PHE A 211 10.04 19.08 -19.55
C PHE A 211 10.64 18.20 -18.44
N VAL A 212 11.57 18.77 -17.66
CA VAL A 212 12.17 18.10 -16.49
C VAL A 212 11.12 17.99 -15.38
N ARG A 213 10.94 16.81 -14.86
CA ARG A 213 9.99 16.63 -13.76
C ARG A 213 10.54 17.21 -12.45
N PRO A 214 9.68 17.80 -11.58
CA PRO A 214 10.15 18.36 -10.30
C PRO A 214 10.99 17.38 -9.46
N GLY A 215 10.67 16.09 -9.46
CA GLY A 215 11.44 15.07 -8.75
C GLY A 215 12.79 14.78 -9.40
N GLU A 216 12.93 14.95 -10.71
CA GLU A 216 14.21 14.77 -11.44
C GLU A 216 15.14 15.96 -11.20
N MET A 217 14.59 17.19 -11.11
CA MET A 217 15.34 18.39 -10.78
C MET A 217 16.16 18.28 -9.47
N CYS A 218 15.58 17.61 -8.46
CA CYS A 218 16.24 17.46 -7.15
C CYS A 218 17.58 16.68 -7.21
N PHE A 219 17.82 15.95 -8.30
CA PHE A 219 19.03 15.14 -8.48
C PHE A 219 20.03 15.74 -9.48
N LEU A 220 19.68 16.85 -10.13
CA LEU A 220 20.57 17.53 -11.07
C LEU A 220 21.82 18.07 -10.36
N LYS A 221 22.93 17.97 -11.07
CA LYS A 221 24.24 18.49 -10.66
C LYS A 221 24.79 19.36 -11.78
N ILE A 222 25.65 20.30 -11.45
CA ILE A 222 26.33 21.18 -12.44
C ILE A 222 27.03 20.36 -13.53
N LYS A 223 27.62 19.22 -13.19
CA LYS A 223 28.28 18.32 -14.16
C LYS A 223 27.33 17.73 -15.22
N ASP A 224 26.03 17.74 -14.96
CA ASP A 224 25.02 17.23 -15.89
C ASP A 224 24.67 18.28 -16.97
N LEU A 225 25.16 19.50 -16.80
CA LEU A 225 25.02 20.62 -17.71
C LEU A 225 26.29 20.71 -18.60
N SER A 226 26.10 20.82 -19.90
CA SER A 226 27.16 21.17 -20.87
C SER A 226 26.78 22.49 -21.53
N GLU A 227 27.47 23.56 -21.14
CA GLU A 227 27.23 24.90 -21.68
C GLU A 227 27.61 24.99 -23.16
N ASP A 228 28.78 24.45 -23.53
CA ASP A 228 29.25 24.44 -24.92
C ASP A 228 28.30 23.75 -25.87
N LYS A 229 27.72 22.63 -25.45
CA LYS A 229 26.75 21.85 -26.22
C LYS A 229 25.30 22.32 -26.02
N ARG A 230 25.06 23.19 -25.04
CA ARG A 230 23.73 23.63 -24.60
C ARG A 230 22.83 22.43 -24.29
N THR A 231 23.34 21.49 -23.54
CA THR A 231 22.62 20.26 -23.22
C THR A 231 22.58 19.99 -21.72
N LEU A 232 21.44 19.44 -21.27
CA LEU A 232 21.26 18.89 -19.94
C LEU A 232 21.12 17.38 -20.06
N THR A 233 21.92 16.63 -19.31
CA THR A 233 21.85 15.16 -19.25
C THR A 233 21.08 14.73 -18.01
N LEU A 234 20.01 13.93 -18.20
CA LEU A 234 19.28 13.31 -17.13
C LEU A 234 19.68 11.85 -17.02
N SER A 235 20.22 11.44 -15.86
CA SER A 235 20.55 10.04 -15.64
C SER A 235 19.29 9.18 -15.44
N GLY A 236 19.22 8.05 -16.10
CA GLY A 236 18.14 7.06 -15.99
C GLY A 236 17.90 6.60 -14.56
N SER A 237 18.91 6.61 -13.71
CA SER A 237 18.78 6.27 -12.29
C SER A 237 17.81 7.19 -11.53
N HIS A 238 17.61 8.42 -12.02
CA HIS A 238 16.73 9.42 -11.41
C HIS A 238 15.48 9.71 -12.25
N THR A 239 15.39 9.19 -13.47
CA THR A 239 14.21 9.35 -14.32
C THR A 239 13.15 8.31 -13.98
N LYS A 240 11.89 8.69 -14.14
CA LYS A 240 10.75 7.79 -13.87
C LYS A 240 10.74 6.55 -14.76
N ASN A 241 11.31 6.65 -15.96
CA ASN A 241 11.27 5.59 -16.98
C ASN A 241 12.55 4.75 -16.99
N GLY A 242 13.57 5.09 -16.17
CA GLY A 242 14.84 4.37 -16.11
C GLY A 242 15.76 4.58 -17.30
N HIS A 243 15.51 5.58 -18.17
CA HIS A 243 16.30 5.87 -19.35
C HIS A 243 17.05 7.20 -19.19
N ASP A 244 18.30 7.23 -19.67
CA ASP A 244 19.05 8.47 -19.82
C ASP A 244 18.39 9.35 -20.89
N ALA A 245 18.43 10.66 -20.69
CA ALA A 245 17.94 11.63 -21.63
C ALA A 245 18.91 12.81 -21.76
N VAL A 246 19.10 13.28 -22.98
CA VAL A 246 19.86 14.50 -23.26
C VAL A 246 18.88 15.53 -23.85
N ILE A 247 18.79 16.68 -23.22
CA ILE A 247 17.81 17.73 -23.54
C ILE A 247 18.58 18.99 -23.97
N THR A 248 18.18 19.55 -25.11
CA THR A 248 18.74 20.83 -25.55
C THR A 248 18.14 21.98 -24.75
N ILE A 249 18.99 22.90 -24.30
CA ILE A 249 18.59 24.03 -23.47
C ILE A 249 18.44 25.28 -24.37
N PRO A 250 17.26 25.93 -24.35
CA PRO A 250 17.04 27.20 -25.05
C PRO A 250 17.92 28.34 -24.49
N ASN A 251 18.29 29.30 -25.36
CA ASN A 251 19.18 30.39 -24.99
C ASN A 251 18.71 31.18 -23.75
N HIS A 252 17.44 31.56 -23.68
CA HIS A 252 16.92 32.32 -22.55
C HIS A 252 16.96 31.59 -21.20
N VAL A 253 17.06 30.24 -21.20
CA VAL A 253 17.28 29.45 -19.99
C VAL A 253 18.76 29.49 -19.62
N ILE A 254 19.66 29.37 -20.61
CA ILE A 254 21.08 29.51 -20.38
C ILE A 254 21.45 30.92 -19.86
N ASP A 255 20.84 31.94 -20.43
CA ASP A 255 21.08 33.32 -19.99
C ASP A 255 20.68 33.51 -18.52
N LEU A 256 19.55 32.95 -18.12
CA LEU A 256 19.13 32.97 -16.71
C LEU A 256 20.05 32.12 -15.81
N MET A 257 20.58 30.97 -16.30
CA MET A 257 21.56 30.17 -15.56
C MET A 257 22.84 30.95 -15.33
N ARG A 258 23.38 31.64 -16.37
CA ARG A 258 24.55 32.49 -16.25
C ARG A 258 24.35 33.63 -15.26
N GLU A 259 23.16 34.27 -15.29
CA GLU A 259 22.82 35.34 -14.34
C GLU A 259 22.80 34.83 -12.89
N LEU A 260 22.50 33.55 -12.68
CA LEU A 260 22.48 32.90 -11.38
C LEU A 260 23.83 32.22 -11.01
N GLU A 261 24.85 32.38 -11.86
CA GLU A 261 26.19 31.79 -11.68
C GLU A 261 26.15 30.24 -11.56
N ILE A 262 25.24 29.60 -12.34
CA ILE A 262 25.07 28.15 -12.40
C ILE A 262 25.79 27.57 -13.63
#